data_c13bdbe2403bcdc8416534cc42eb80b3
#
_entry.id   c13bdbe2403bcdc8416534cc42eb80b3
#
_cell.length_a   1.000
_cell.length_b   1.000
_cell.length_c   1.000
_cell.angle_alpha   90.00
_cell.angle_beta   90.00
_cell.angle_gamma   90.00
#
_symmetry.space_group_name_H-M   'P 1'
#
loop_
_entity.id
_entity.type
_entity.pdbx_description
1 polymer ?
#
loop_
_entity_poly.entity_id
_entity_poly.type
_entity_poly.pdbx_seq_one_letter_code
_entity_poly.pdbx_strand_id
1 'polypeptide(L)'
;MIVKTKKILIDSKLECSSGEALESFELMTDFYGELNEKKDNAVLVCHAFSGSHHAAGKRGDSVGWWDEFIGPDKTIDTNRFFVASVNNLGSCFGSSGPLSEDKNGEKFNNDFPQLEIIDWVESQKMLADKLGIEKWHLVIGGSLGGMQSLQWAVSYPKMVKKVGILAAAAKTSSQNIALNEVEREVIKKDGDFHDGKYLEFNKSPVKGLKAARMLGHITYLSAKNMDQRFGRKLQSTDSKIAEDVNFEIENYLQYKGGKFAELFDANSYILLTKVMDKFDIAQGYEDNLEAVLENVSAEMLVVSFTSDWMFPASNGKEICLASIKANKKCSYIELEGEYGHDSFLYPNEGYQNALKNFIESK
;
A
#
# COMPACT_ATOMS: atom_id res chain seq x y z
N MET A 1 22.18 1.87 -8.16
CA MET A 1 21.23 0.77 -8.45
C MET A 1 20.49 1.06 -9.75
N ILE A 2 20.41 0.09 -10.65
CA ILE A 2 19.66 0.23 -11.92
C ILE A 2 18.21 -0.18 -11.63
N VAL A 3 17.27 0.71 -11.95
CA VAL A 3 15.82 0.45 -11.87
C VAL A 3 15.32 0.12 -13.27
N LYS A 4 14.74 -1.06 -13.44
CA LYS A 4 14.14 -1.49 -14.73
C LYS A 4 12.62 -1.36 -14.60
N THR A 5 12.04 -0.32 -15.19
CA THR A 5 10.58 -0.12 -15.22
C THR A 5 9.98 -0.79 -16.43
N LYS A 6 8.92 -1.54 -16.24
CA LYS A 6 8.16 -2.15 -17.33
C LYS A 6 6.67 -2.05 -17.10
N LYS A 7 5.93 -1.75 -18.13
CA LYS A 7 4.49 -1.91 -18.21
C LYS A 7 4.22 -3.28 -18.85
N ILE A 8 3.66 -4.19 -18.06
CA ILE A 8 3.53 -5.59 -18.45
C ILE A 8 2.06 -5.88 -18.74
N LEU A 9 1.75 -6.19 -19.98
CA LEU A 9 0.43 -6.66 -20.37
C LEU A 9 0.22 -8.10 -19.85
N ILE A 10 -0.85 -8.31 -19.14
CA ILE A 10 -1.39 -9.62 -18.79
C ILE A 10 -2.55 -9.89 -19.77
N ASP A 11 -2.28 -10.71 -20.77
CA ASP A 11 -3.23 -11.08 -21.81
C ASP A 11 -4.01 -12.34 -21.37
N SER A 12 -4.67 -12.22 -20.27
CA SER A 12 -5.50 -13.26 -19.65
C SER A 12 -6.56 -12.62 -18.78
N LYS A 13 -7.75 -13.19 -18.76
CA LYS A 13 -8.88 -12.69 -18.00
C LYS A 13 -8.63 -12.75 -16.50
N LEU A 14 -8.89 -11.65 -15.80
CA LEU A 14 -9.02 -11.58 -14.35
C LEU A 14 -10.50 -11.50 -13.99
N GLU A 15 -11.01 -12.50 -13.31
CA GLU A 15 -12.34 -12.45 -12.71
C GLU A 15 -12.25 -11.78 -11.36
N CYS A 16 -12.88 -10.62 -11.20
CA CYS A 16 -12.84 -9.87 -9.97
C CYS A 16 -13.86 -10.41 -8.95
N SER A 17 -13.57 -10.23 -7.68
CA SER A 17 -14.46 -10.64 -6.57
C SER A 17 -15.85 -10.00 -6.64
N SER A 18 -15.98 -8.87 -7.34
CA SER A 18 -17.25 -8.20 -7.62
C SER A 18 -18.15 -8.95 -8.61
N GLY A 19 -17.64 -9.96 -9.31
CA GLY A 19 -18.31 -10.64 -10.43
C GLY A 19 -18.09 -9.95 -11.78
N GLU A 20 -17.38 -8.81 -11.81
CA GLU A 20 -16.92 -8.15 -13.04
C GLU A 20 -15.62 -8.78 -13.51
N ALA A 21 -15.13 -8.44 -14.71
CA ALA A 21 -13.88 -8.98 -15.21
C ALA A 21 -13.09 -7.98 -16.03
N LEU A 22 -11.77 -8.14 -16.01
CA LEU A 22 -10.84 -7.53 -16.96
C LEU A 22 -10.36 -8.61 -17.91
N GLU A 23 -10.68 -8.49 -19.21
CA GLU A 23 -10.26 -9.47 -20.22
C GLU A 23 -8.73 -9.50 -20.43
N SER A 24 -8.11 -8.34 -20.27
CA SER A 24 -6.67 -8.14 -20.18
C SER A 24 -6.38 -6.89 -19.37
N PHE A 25 -5.18 -6.76 -18.83
CA PHE A 25 -4.81 -5.59 -18.04
C PHE A 25 -3.29 -5.40 -18.04
N GLU A 26 -2.86 -4.22 -17.67
CA GLU A 26 -1.46 -3.85 -17.59
C GLU A 26 -1.03 -3.63 -16.14
N LEU A 27 0.16 -4.09 -15.80
CA LEU A 27 0.80 -3.86 -14.51
C LEU A 27 2.09 -3.06 -14.69
N MET A 28 2.13 -1.86 -14.14
CA MET A 28 3.36 -1.08 -14.05
C MET A 28 4.23 -1.62 -12.93
N THR A 29 5.46 -2.00 -13.25
CA THR A 29 6.33 -2.71 -12.32
C THR A 29 7.75 -2.17 -12.39
N ASP A 30 8.36 -1.96 -11.22
CA ASP A 30 9.79 -1.75 -11.08
C ASP A 30 10.48 -3.01 -10.65
N PHE A 31 11.64 -3.25 -11.24
CA PHE A 31 12.53 -4.35 -10.90
C PHE A 31 13.88 -3.82 -10.45
N TYR A 32 14.42 -4.45 -9.41
CA TYR A 32 15.72 -4.14 -8.82
C TYR A 32 16.51 -5.43 -8.62
N GLY A 33 17.82 -5.39 -8.83
CA GLY A 33 18.67 -6.59 -8.76
C GLY A 33 18.42 -7.56 -9.92
N GLU A 34 18.91 -8.77 -9.80
CA GLU A 34 18.85 -9.79 -10.84
C GLU A 34 18.23 -11.09 -10.31
N LEU A 35 17.31 -11.65 -11.10
CA LEU A 35 16.72 -12.96 -10.80
C LEU A 35 17.77 -14.04 -11.12
N ASN A 36 18.07 -14.88 -10.13
CA ASN A 36 19.05 -15.95 -10.31
C ASN A 36 18.49 -17.12 -11.15
N GLU A 37 19.35 -18.03 -11.61
CA GLU A 37 18.96 -19.16 -12.44
C GLU A 37 17.92 -20.07 -11.79
N LYS A 38 17.98 -20.24 -10.46
CA LYS A 38 17.02 -21.04 -9.70
C LYS A 38 15.72 -20.32 -9.42
N LYS A 39 15.64 -19.01 -9.66
CA LYS A 39 14.52 -18.12 -9.38
C LYS A 39 14.01 -18.19 -7.93
N ASP A 40 14.90 -18.47 -6.98
CA ASP A 40 14.61 -18.63 -5.56
C ASP A 40 14.94 -17.40 -4.70
N ASN A 41 15.43 -16.32 -5.34
CA ASN A 41 15.80 -15.05 -4.71
C ASN A 41 14.80 -13.91 -4.98
N ALA A 42 13.58 -14.22 -5.44
CA ALA A 42 12.59 -13.21 -5.79
C ALA A 42 11.87 -12.67 -4.55
N VAL A 43 11.76 -11.34 -4.48
CA VAL A 43 11.04 -10.60 -3.43
C VAL A 43 9.95 -9.77 -4.08
N LEU A 44 8.71 -9.87 -3.57
CA LEU A 44 7.59 -9.01 -3.94
C LEU A 44 7.40 -7.93 -2.88
N VAL A 45 7.42 -6.66 -3.30
CA VAL A 45 7.14 -5.52 -2.43
C VAL A 45 5.78 -4.95 -2.78
N CYS A 46 4.86 -4.98 -1.81
CA CYS A 46 3.50 -4.49 -1.93
C CYS A 46 3.41 -3.07 -1.34
N HIS A 47 2.99 -2.11 -2.16
CA HIS A 47 2.92 -0.71 -1.72
C HIS A 47 1.66 -0.41 -0.89
N ALA A 48 1.76 0.62 -0.04
CA ALA A 48 0.66 1.16 0.74
C ALA A 48 -0.29 2.01 -0.13
N PHE A 49 -1.36 2.53 0.48
CA PHE A 49 -2.46 3.25 -0.19
C PHE A 49 -2.01 4.27 -1.23
N SER A 50 -1.11 5.18 -0.88
CA SER A 50 -0.61 6.24 -1.77
C SER A 50 0.75 5.93 -2.41
N GLY A 51 1.23 4.70 -2.26
CA GLY A 51 2.46 4.23 -2.90
C GLY A 51 2.28 3.89 -4.37
N SER A 52 3.34 3.43 -4.97
CA SER A 52 3.37 2.99 -6.37
C SER A 52 4.43 1.91 -6.56
N HIS A 53 4.59 1.46 -7.80
CA HIS A 53 5.70 0.58 -8.18
C HIS A 53 7.10 1.17 -7.90
N HIS A 54 7.23 2.51 -7.80
CA HIS A 54 8.52 3.16 -7.54
C HIS A 54 8.92 3.05 -6.07
N ALA A 55 9.39 1.87 -5.67
CA ALA A 55 9.76 1.61 -4.28
C ALA A 55 11.14 2.14 -3.91
N ALA A 56 12.11 2.15 -4.84
CA ALA A 56 13.48 2.57 -4.55
C ALA A 56 14.17 3.24 -5.75
N GLY A 57 15.30 3.91 -5.48
CA GLY A 57 16.06 4.64 -6.48
C GLY A 57 15.51 6.04 -6.73
N LYS A 58 16.16 6.77 -7.65
CA LYS A 58 15.78 8.13 -8.04
C LYS A 58 15.27 8.18 -9.47
N ARG A 59 14.22 8.97 -9.70
CA ARG A 59 13.68 9.35 -11.01
C ARG A 59 13.49 10.87 -11.04
N GLY A 60 14.40 11.59 -11.67
CA GLY A 60 14.46 13.03 -11.54
C GLY A 60 14.60 13.42 -10.07
N ASP A 61 13.68 14.23 -9.56
CA ASP A 61 13.65 14.66 -8.15
C ASP A 61 12.89 13.68 -7.23
N SER A 62 12.24 12.66 -7.78
CA SER A 62 11.49 11.68 -6.98
C SER A 62 12.39 10.57 -6.49
N VAL A 63 12.30 10.27 -5.20
CA VAL A 63 12.95 9.12 -4.55
C VAL A 63 11.90 8.06 -4.27
N GLY A 64 12.22 6.80 -4.45
CA GLY A 64 11.32 5.69 -4.14
C GLY A 64 10.86 5.72 -2.69
N TRP A 65 9.59 5.35 -2.45
CA TRP A 65 8.96 5.49 -1.14
C TRP A 65 9.59 4.61 -0.04
N TRP A 66 10.38 3.59 -0.42
CA TRP A 66 11.09 2.68 0.49
C TRP A 66 12.59 2.58 0.15
N ASP A 67 13.15 3.64 -0.42
CA ASP A 67 14.56 3.67 -0.86
C ASP A 67 15.54 3.32 0.25
N GLU A 68 15.25 3.71 1.49
CA GLU A 68 16.12 3.42 2.65
C GLU A 68 16.25 1.91 2.94
N PHE A 69 15.32 1.09 2.49
CA PHE A 69 15.29 -0.36 2.76
C PHE A 69 15.73 -1.21 1.57
N ILE A 70 15.63 -0.70 0.34
CA ILE A 70 15.88 -1.47 -0.90
C ILE A 70 17.08 -0.89 -1.63
N GLY A 71 18.10 -1.72 -1.87
CA GLY A 71 19.28 -1.32 -2.60
C GLY A 71 20.48 -2.20 -2.31
N PRO A 72 21.64 -1.96 -2.98
CA PRO A 72 22.87 -2.63 -2.64
C PRO A 72 23.23 -2.41 -1.17
N ASP A 73 23.54 -3.50 -0.47
CA ASP A 73 23.93 -3.55 0.95
C ASP A 73 22.88 -3.02 1.94
N LYS A 74 21.63 -2.72 1.48
CA LYS A 74 20.51 -2.33 2.33
C LYS A 74 19.78 -3.54 2.91
N THR A 75 18.72 -3.30 3.67
CA THR A 75 17.90 -4.33 4.34
C THR A 75 17.39 -5.40 3.36
N ILE A 76 16.90 -4.98 2.20
CA ILE A 76 16.59 -5.85 1.05
C ILE A 76 17.71 -5.61 0.04
N ASP A 77 18.76 -6.41 0.17
CA ASP A 77 19.99 -6.25 -0.61
C ASP A 77 19.81 -6.70 -2.05
N THR A 78 19.80 -5.74 -2.98
CA THR A 78 19.64 -6.01 -4.43
C THR A 78 20.86 -6.63 -5.09
N ASN A 79 22.01 -6.80 -4.38
CA ASN A 79 23.10 -7.65 -4.83
C ASN A 79 22.74 -9.14 -4.71
N ARG A 80 21.78 -9.48 -3.86
CA ARG A 80 21.38 -10.86 -3.54
C ARG A 80 19.98 -11.19 -4.01
N PHE A 81 19.07 -10.22 -3.93
CA PHE A 81 17.64 -10.40 -4.21
C PHE A 81 17.22 -9.68 -5.50
N PHE A 82 16.38 -10.36 -6.25
CA PHE A 82 15.57 -9.74 -7.29
C PHE A 82 14.29 -9.21 -6.66
N VAL A 83 14.06 -7.92 -6.75
CA VAL A 83 12.89 -7.27 -6.15
C VAL A 83 11.94 -6.82 -7.25
N ALA A 84 10.67 -7.19 -7.15
CA ALA A 84 9.57 -6.68 -7.95
C ALA A 84 8.67 -5.81 -7.07
N SER A 85 8.40 -4.57 -7.50
CA SER A 85 7.41 -3.69 -6.90
C SER A 85 6.36 -3.35 -7.95
N VAL A 86 5.11 -3.72 -7.69
CA VAL A 86 4.00 -3.65 -8.65
C VAL A 86 3.05 -2.55 -8.24
N ASN A 87 2.65 -1.70 -9.19
CA ASN A 87 1.55 -0.77 -8.96
C ASN A 87 0.22 -1.52 -9.01
N ASN A 88 -0.58 -1.42 -7.95
CA ASN A 88 -1.85 -2.15 -7.85
C ASN A 88 -2.84 -1.73 -8.95
N LEU A 89 -3.66 -2.67 -9.41
CA LEU A 89 -4.81 -2.38 -10.26
C LEU A 89 -5.72 -1.34 -9.60
N GLY A 90 -6.28 -0.46 -10.40
CA GLY A 90 -7.13 0.62 -9.90
C GLY A 90 -6.37 1.85 -9.39
N SER A 91 -5.03 1.76 -9.18
CA SER A 91 -4.20 2.91 -8.84
C SER A 91 -3.81 3.72 -10.08
N CYS A 92 -3.48 5.00 -9.89
CA CYS A 92 -3.24 5.96 -10.97
C CYS A 92 -1.78 6.01 -11.49
N PHE A 93 -0.90 5.09 -11.07
CA PHE A 93 0.52 5.12 -11.44
C PHE A 93 0.91 4.11 -12.53
N GLY A 94 0.04 3.91 -13.52
CA GLY A 94 0.37 3.26 -14.77
C GLY A 94 -0.11 1.82 -14.95
N SER A 95 -0.56 1.12 -13.91
CA SER A 95 -1.35 -0.11 -14.06
C SER A 95 -2.76 0.24 -14.52
N SER A 96 -3.49 -0.73 -15.08
CA SER A 96 -4.90 -0.54 -15.44
C SER A 96 -5.73 -0.06 -14.25
N GLY A 97 -6.58 0.93 -14.50
CA GLY A 97 -7.37 1.60 -13.47
C GLY A 97 -8.36 2.60 -14.08
N PRO A 98 -8.98 3.47 -13.29
CA PRO A 98 -9.96 4.47 -13.75
C PRO A 98 -9.48 5.34 -14.90
N LEU A 99 -8.17 5.61 -14.99
CA LEU A 99 -7.57 6.41 -16.07
C LEU A 99 -7.28 5.60 -17.35
N SER A 100 -7.45 4.29 -17.33
CA SER A 100 -7.23 3.42 -18.49
C SER A 100 -8.42 3.50 -19.44
N GLU A 101 -8.20 3.07 -20.68
CA GLU A 101 -9.25 2.94 -21.69
C GLU A 101 -9.86 1.55 -21.65
N ASP A 102 -11.17 1.49 -21.85
CA ASP A 102 -11.92 0.27 -22.05
C ASP A 102 -11.74 -0.27 -23.48
N LYS A 103 -12.42 -1.35 -23.81
CA LYS A 103 -12.41 -1.96 -25.16
C LYS A 103 -12.95 -1.05 -26.27
N ASN A 104 -13.64 0.01 -25.94
CA ASN A 104 -14.19 0.99 -26.89
C ASN A 104 -13.25 2.20 -27.06
N GLY A 105 -12.17 2.29 -26.30
CA GLY A 105 -11.24 3.40 -26.26
C GLY A 105 -11.70 4.57 -25.37
N GLU A 106 -12.69 4.35 -24.52
CA GLU A 106 -13.18 5.34 -23.57
C GLU A 106 -12.56 5.11 -22.19
N LYS A 107 -12.35 6.19 -21.43
CA LYS A 107 -11.82 6.06 -20.04
C LYS A 107 -12.83 5.34 -19.16
N PHE A 108 -12.34 4.41 -18.35
CA PHE A 108 -13.21 3.74 -17.38
C PHE A 108 -13.85 4.70 -16.38
N ASN A 109 -13.14 5.75 -15.98
CA ASN A 109 -13.62 6.65 -14.94
C ASN A 109 -14.06 5.87 -13.68
N ASN A 110 -15.27 6.09 -13.19
CA ASN A 110 -15.88 5.38 -12.07
C ASN A 110 -16.47 4.00 -12.44
N ASP A 111 -16.43 3.62 -13.71
CA ASP A 111 -16.91 2.32 -14.21
C ASP A 111 -15.81 1.25 -14.22
N PHE A 112 -14.61 1.56 -13.72
CA PHE A 112 -13.58 0.54 -13.51
C PHE A 112 -14.07 -0.51 -12.51
N PRO A 113 -13.85 -1.82 -12.75
CA PRO A 113 -14.33 -2.90 -11.88
C PRO A 113 -14.02 -2.66 -10.40
N GLN A 114 -15.00 -2.97 -9.54
CA GLN A 114 -14.77 -2.97 -8.10
C GLN A 114 -13.84 -4.11 -7.74
N LEU A 115 -12.79 -3.81 -7.00
CA LEU A 115 -11.75 -4.76 -6.61
C LEU A 115 -11.77 -5.03 -5.12
N GLU A 116 -11.10 -6.12 -4.75
CA GLU A 116 -10.72 -6.48 -3.40
C GLU A 116 -9.21 -6.80 -3.35
N ILE A 117 -8.64 -6.95 -2.16
CA ILE A 117 -7.20 -7.25 -2.03
C ILE A 117 -6.84 -8.59 -2.70
N ILE A 118 -7.75 -9.56 -2.69
CA ILE A 118 -7.55 -10.83 -3.36
C ILE A 118 -7.36 -10.64 -4.87
N ASP A 119 -8.07 -9.73 -5.51
CA ASP A 119 -7.93 -9.45 -6.95
C ASP A 119 -6.55 -8.88 -7.28
N TRP A 120 -5.98 -8.07 -6.37
CA TRP A 120 -4.60 -7.61 -6.51
C TRP A 120 -3.61 -8.76 -6.40
N VAL A 121 -3.80 -9.65 -5.44
CA VAL A 121 -2.97 -10.84 -5.26
C VAL A 121 -3.06 -11.75 -6.47
N GLU A 122 -4.26 -11.98 -7.03
CA GLU A 122 -4.45 -12.72 -8.29
C GLU A 122 -3.71 -12.08 -9.45
N SER A 123 -3.83 -10.76 -9.64
CA SER A 123 -3.12 -10.04 -10.69
C SER A 123 -1.60 -10.14 -10.55
N GLN A 124 -1.09 -10.06 -9.32
CA GLN A 124 0.34 -10.21 -9.00
C GLN A 124 0.81 -11.66 -9.19
N LYS A 125 -0.08 -12.65 -8.95
CA LYS A 125 0.18 -14.06 -9.25
C LYS A 125 0.31 -14.30 -10.74
N MET A 126 -0.58 -13.72 -11.54
CA MET A 126 -0.47 -13.78 -13.01
C MET A 126 0.82 -13.15 -13.52
N LEU A 127 1.28 -12.06 -12.87
CA LEU A 127 2.61 -11.49 -13.14
C LEU A 127 3.74 -12.46 -12.78
N ALA A 128 3.67 -13.11 -11.61
CA ALA A 128 4.67 -14.09 -11.20
C ALA A 128 4.79 -15.24 -12.20
N ASP A 129 3.67 -15.76 -12.69
CA ASP A 129 3.63 -16.78 -13.73
C ASP A 129 4.33 -16.31 -15.02
N LYS A 130 4.04 -15.09 -15.47
CA LYS A 130 4.66 -14.49 -16.65
C LYS A 130 6.16 -14.30 -16.52
N LEU A 131 6.64 -14.03 -15.30
CA LEU A 131 8.07 -13.94 -14.97
C LEU A 131 8.72 -15.33 -14.77
N GLY A 132 7.91 -16.38 -14.65
CA GLY A 132 8.33 -17.74 -14.33
C GLY A 132 8.85 -17.85 -12.88
N ILE A 133 8.25 -17.09 -11.95
CA ILE A 133 8.53 -17.15 -10.51
C ILE A 133 7.55 -18.12 -9.87
N GLU A 134 8.03 -19.30 -9.52
CA GLU A 134 7.20 -20.33 -8.87
C GLU A 134 7.05 -20.10 -7.37
N LYS A 135 8.05 -19.42 -6.76
CA LYS A 135 8.03 -19.16 -5.31
C LYS A 135 8.75 -17.85 -4.98
N TRP A 136 8.06 -16.97 -4.30
CA TRP A 136 8.65 -15.80 -3.68
C TRP A 136 9.49 -16.19 -2.47
N HIS A 137 10.73 -15.71 -2.41
CA HIS A 137 11.53 -15.78 -1.18
C HIS A 137 10.87 -14.98 -0.06
N LEU A 138 10.32 -13.82 -0.42
CA LEU A 138 9.64 -12.92 0.50
C LEU A 138 8.52 -12.17 -0.22
N VAL A 139 7.36 -12.06 0.41
CA VAL A 139 6.33 -11.06 0.10
C VAL A 139 6.23 -10.12 1.29
N ILE A 140 6.36 -8.82 1.07
CA ILE A 140 6.44 -7.85 2.16
C ILE A 140 5.79 -6.52 1.79
N GLY A 141 5.11 -5.92 2.76
CA GLY A 141 4.55 -4.59 2.63
C GLY A 141 4.08 -4.02 3.96
N GLY A 142 3.83 -2.71 3.96
CA GLY A 142 3.28 -2.00 5.12
C GLY A 142 1.85 -1.52 4.85
N SER A 143 1.05 -1.40 5.91
CA SER A 143 -0.32 -0.92 5.81
C SER A 143 -1.14 -1.80 4.84
N LEU A 144 -1.78 -1.20 3.83
CA LEU A 144 -2.47 -1.90 2.75
C LEU A 144 -1.55 -2.91 2.02
N GLY A 145 -0.24 -2.64 1.95
CA GLY A 145 0.74 -3.60 1.44
C GLY A 145 0.94 -4.80 2.37
N GLY A 146 0.83 -4.59 3.68
CA GLY A 146 0.86 -5.68 4.67
C GLY A 146 -0.38 -6.57 4.61
N MET A 147 -1.55 -6.00 4.33
CA MET A 147 -2.78 -6.76 4.05
C MET A 147 -2.62 -7.62 2.78
N GLN A 148 -2.03 -7.07 1.71
CA GLN A 148 -1.69 -7.84 0.51
C GLN A 148 -0.72 -8.99 0.83
N SER A 149 0.30 -8.73 1.64
CA SER A 149 1.27 -9.77 2.04
C SER A 149 0.61 -10.91 2.81
N LEU A 150 -0.30 -10.59 3.74
CA LEU A 150 -1.10 -11.58 4.46
C LEU A 150 -2.00 -12.38 3.50
N GLN A 151 -2.69 -11.71 2.58
CA GLN A 151 -3.54 -12.33 1.57
C GLN A 151 -2.73 -13.30 0.69
N TRP A 152 -1.50 -12.92 0.29
CA TRP A 152 -0.59 -13.80 -0.46
C TRP A 152 -0.30 -15.11 0.29
N ALA A 153 0.01 -15.01 1.58
CA ALA A 153 0.31 -16.19 2.40
C ALA A 153 -0.89 -17.14 2.53
N VAL A 154 -2.09 -16.59 2.56
CA VAL A 154 -3.35 -17.35 2.65
C VAL A 154 -3.74 -17.93 1.30
N SER A 155 -3.77 -17.13 0.23
CA SER A 155 -4.24 -17.57 -1.09
C SER A 155 -3.25 -18.50 -1.79
N TYR A 156 -1.95 -18.29 -1.63
CA TYR A 156 -0.90 -19.04 -2.32
C TYR A 156 0.18 -19.57 -1.35
N PRO A 157 -0.21 -20.41 -0.38
CA PRO A 157 0.68 -20.85 0.71
C PRO A 157 1.95 -21.56 0.22
N LYS A 158 1.91 -22.22 -0.95
CA LYS A 158 3.07 -22.92 -1.53
C LYS A 158 4.00 -21.98 -2.29
N MET A 159 3.51 -20.81 -2.71
CA MET A 159 4.26 -19.86 -3.50
C MET A 159 5.00 -18.80 -2.67
N VAL A 160 4.86 -18.81 -1.35
CA VAL A 160 5.52 -17.85 -0.44
C VAL A 160 6.36 -18.61 0.58
N LYS A 161 7.66 -18.28 0.67
CA LYS A 161 8.55 -18.83 1.70
C LYS A 161 8.46 -18.02 3.00
N LYS A 162 8.47 -16.69 2.88
CA LYS A 162 8.43 -15.75 4.00
C LYS A 162 7.45 -14.64 3.71
N VAL A 163 6.79 -14.13 4.75
CA VAL A 163 5.89 -12.98 4.63
C VAL A 163 6.17 -11.95 5.71
N GLY A 164 6.31 -10.69 5.30
CA GLY A 164 6.47 -9.53 6.18
C GLY A 164 5.18 -8.71 6.21
N ILE A 165 4.55 -8.61 7.37
CA ILE A 165 3.29 -7.89 7.60
C ILE A 165 3.60 -6.72 8.53
N LEU A 166 3.67 -5.50 7.98
CA LEU A 166 4.15 -4.33 8.71
C LEU A 166 2.98 -3.34 8.89
N ALA A 167 2.75 -2.87 10.12
CA ALA A 167 1.72 -1.86 10.43
C ALA A 167 0.37 -2.18 9.74
N ALA A 168 -0.14 -3.40 9.88
CA ALA A 168 -1.34 -3.87 9.20
C ALA A 168 -2.25 -4.69 10.12
N ALA A 169 -3.43 -5.02 9.63
CA ALA A 169 -4.45 -5.77 10.35
C ALA A 169 -4.96 -6.95 9.53
N ALA A 170 -5.63 -7.90 10.17
CA ALA A 170 -6.34 -9.00 9.52
C ALA A 170 -7.67 -8.55 8.90
N LYS A 171 -8.23 -7.44 9.38
CA LYS A 171 -9.44 -6.78 8.82
C LYS A 171 -9.42 -5.29 9.06
N THR A 172 -10.11 -4.55 8.21
CA THR A 172 -10.25 -3.09 8.37
C THR A 172 -11.22 -2.78 9.51
N SER A 173 -10.81 -1.88 10.40
CA SER A 173 -11.61 -1.47 11.55
C SER A 173 -12.76 -0.54 11.13
N SER A 174 -13.84 -0.51 11.94
CA SER A 174 -14.94 0.44 11.76
C SER A 174 -14.46 1.90 11.78
N GLN A 175 -13.41 2.21 12.55
CA GLN A 175 -12.81 3.54 12.59
C GLN A 175 -12.18 3.91 11.24
N ASN A 176 -11.41 3.00 10.63
CA ASN A 176 -10.80 3.24 9.32
C ASN A 176 -11.85 3.36 8.22
N ILE A 177 -12.90 2.51 8.25
CA ILE A 177 -14.05 2.62 7.32
C ILE A 177 -14.72 3.98 7.44
N ALA A 178 -14.94 4.48 8.68
CA ALA A 178 -15.55 5.78 8.90
C ALA A 178 -14.70 6.93 8.38
N LEU A 179 -13.37 6.89 8.58
CA LEU A 179 -12.44 7.88 8.05
C LEU A 179 -12.44 7.88 6.53
N ASN A 180 -12.34 6.70 5.91
CA ASN A 180 -12.40 6.53 4.46
C ASN A 180 -13.72 7.06 3.86
N GLU A 181 -14.85 6.86 4.56
CA GLU A 181 -16.14 7.40 4.10
C GLU A 181 -16.16 8.93 4.12
N VAL A 182 -15.62 9.57 5.16
CA VAL A 182 -15.49 11.03 5.19
C VAL A 182 -14.63 11.52 4.02
N GLU A 183 -13.52 10.87 3.74
CA GLU A 183 -12.64 11.20 2.62
C GLU A 183 -13.35 11.08 1.26
N ARG A 184 -14.10 10.00 1.04
CA ARG A 184 -14.91 9.81 -0.17
C ARG A 184 -15.98 10.87 -0.32
N GLU A 185 -16.70 11.19 0.75
CA GLU A 185 -17.76 12.19 0.73
C GLU A 185 -17.23 13.59 0.41
N VAL A 186 -16.06 13.95 0.95
CA VAL A 186 -15.44 15.25 0.63
C VAL A 186 -15.02 15.32 -0.84
N ILE A 187 -14.51 14.23 -1.42
CA ILE A 187 -14.17 14.17 -2.85
C ILE A 187 -15.42 14.28 -3.70
N LYS A 188 -16.49 13.51 -3.41
CA LYS A 188 -17.76 13.52 -4.16
C LYS A 188 -18.50 14.86 -4.09
N LYS A 189 -18.32 15.62 -2.99
CA LYS A 189 -18.92 16.96 -2.81
C LYS A 189 -18.16 18.07 -3.54
N ASP A 190 -16.98 17.80 -4.11
CA ASP A 190 -16.30 18.76 -4.96
C ASP A 190 -17.14 19.03 -6.22
N GLY A 191 -17.38 20.32 -6.56
CA GLY A 191 -18.16 20.70 -7.73
C GLY A 191 -17.60 20.23 -9.07
N ASP A 192 -16.28 19.94 -9.12
CA ASP A 192 -15.60 19.43 -10.30
C ASP A 192 -15.55 17.88 -10.35
N PHE A 193 -16.23 17.15 -9.43
CA PHE A 193 -16.25 15.69 -9.41
C PHE A 193 -17.13 15.07 -10.51
N HIS A 194 -18.24 15.70 -10.86
CA HIS A 194 -19.15 15.28 -11.93
C HIS A 194 -19.52 13.78 -11.87
N ASP A 195 -19.94 13.30 -10.72
CA ASP A 195 -20.28 11.89 -10.48
C ASP A 195 -19.18 10.89 -10.93
N GLY A 196 -17.91 11.29 -10.82
CA GLY A 196 -16.75 10.50 -11.21
C GLY A 196 -16.36 10.63 -12.70
N LYS A 197 -17.11 11.40 -13.50
CA LYS A 197 -16.87 11.61 -14.94
C LYS A 197 -16.12 12.90 -15.26
N TYR A 198 -15.40 13.44 -14.29
CA TYR A 198 -14.70 14.73 -14.41
C TYR A 198 -13.73 14.81 -15.60
N LEU A 199 -13.18 13.69 -16.08
CA LEU A 199 -12.29 13.66 -17.24
C LEU A 199 -13.03 14.05 -18.53
N GLU A 200 -14.30 13.71 -18.68
CA GLU A 200 -15.15 14.12 -19.82
C GLU A 200 -15.32 15.63 -19.91
N PHE A 201 -15.22 16.32 -18.77
CA PHE A 201 -15.31 17.78 -18.64
C PHE A 201 -13.93 18.46 -18.62
N ASN A 202 -12.84 17.70 -18.78
CA ASN A 202 -11.47 18.17 -18.61
C ASN A 202 -11.26 18.86 -17.24
N LYS A 203 -11.78 18.24 -16.17
CA LYS A 203 -11.77 18.70 -14.78
C LYS A 203 -11.06 17.71 -13.88
N SER A 204 -10.81 18.12 -12.64
CA SER A 204 -10.36 17.25 -11.56
C SER A 204 -10.87 17.82 -10.22
N PRO A 205 -11.41 16.99 -9.32
CA PRO A 205 -11.91 17.43 -8.02
C PRO A 205 -10.75 17.69 -7.03
N VAL A 206 -9.90 18.65 -7.38
CA VAL A 206 -8.66 18.96 -6.66
C VAL A 206 -8.93 19.40 -5.22
N LYS A 207 -10.00 20.15 -4.97
CA LYS A 207 -10.32 20.65 -3.61
C LYS A 207 -10.75 19.52 -2.70
N GLY A 208 -11.62 18.64 -3.20
CA GLY A 208 -12.07 17.45 -2.47
C GLY A 208 -10.91 16.49 -2.18
N LEU A 209 -10.13 16.18 -3.20
CA LEU A 209 -8.97 15.29 -3.08
C LEU A 209 -7.90 15.85 -2.11
N LYS A 210 -7.66 17.17 -2.16
CA LYS A 210 -6.80 17.87 -1.22
C LYS A 210 -7.30 17.73 0.23
N ALA A 211 -8.60 17.97 0.47
CA ALA A 211 -9.19 17.88 1.81
C ALA A 211 -9.16 16.43 2.34
N ALA A 212 -9.48 15.44 1.50
CA ALA A 212 -9.35 14.01 1.84
C ALA A 212 -7.90 13.68 2.26
N ARG A 213 -6.90 14.13 1.50
CA ARG A 213 -5.49 13.91 1.84
C ARG A 213 -5.06 14.61 3.12
N MET A 214 -5.62 15.78 3.41
CA MET A 214 -5.36 16.47 4.69
C MET A 214 -5.84 15.62 5.87
N LEU A 215 -7.02 15.02 5.79
CA LEU A 215 -7.53 14.08 6.78
C LEU A 215 -6.61 12.87 6.90
N GLY A 216 -6.21 12.25 5.78
CA GLY A 216 -5.26 11.15 5.76
C GLY A 216 -3.94 11.49 6.47
N HIS A 217 -3.37 12.69 6.28
CA HIS A 217 -2.17 13.09 6.99
C HIS A 217 -2.34 13.19 8.51
N ILE A 218 -3.52 13.53 8.99
CA ILE A 218 -3.83 13.51 10.43
C ILE A 218 -3.81 12.08 10.95
N THR A 219 -4.30 11.12 10.17
CA THR A 219 -4.34 9.71 10.58
C THR A 219 -2.98 9.02 10.52
N TYR A 220 -2.08 9.47 9.65
CA TYR A 220 -0.75 8.85 9.47
C TYR A 220 0.26 9.28 10.53
N LEU A 221 0.13 10.47 11.11
CA LEU A 221 1.08 10.98 12.10
C LEU A 221 0.61 10.72 13.53
N SER A 222 1.55 10.53 14.45
CA SER A 222 1.23 10.50 15.87
C SER A 222 0.98 11.91 16.42
N ALA A 223 0.13 12.04 17.43
CA ALA A 223 -0.07 13.31 18.13
C ALA A 223 1.26 13.87 18.67
N LYS A 224 2.12 13.00 19.25
CA LYS A 224 3.46 13.37 19.73
C LYS A 224 4.32 13.98 18.60
N ASN A 225 4.33 13.36 17.42
CA ASN A 225 5.09 13.87 16.29
C ASN A 225 4.57 15.22 15.80
N MET A 226 3.24 15.38 15.74
CA MET A 226 2.63 16.66 15.38
C MET A 226 3.00 17.76 16.38
N ASP A 227 2.91 17.48 17.68
CA ASP A 227 3.26 18.45 18.73
C ASP A 227 4.75 18.83 18.71
N GLN A 228 5.64 17.85 18.51
CA GLN A 228 7.08 18.12 18.42
C GLN A 228 7.45 18.96 17.22
N ARG A 229 6.84 18.71 16.06
CA ARG A 229 7.14 19.41 14.81
C ARG A 229 6.52 20.80 14.75
N PHE A 230 5.27 20.90 15.10
CA PHE A 230 4.47 22.11 14.87
C PHE A 230 4.08 22.79 16.17
N GLY A 231 3.64 22.05 17.20
CA GLY A 231 3.11 22.60 18.44
C GLY A 231 2.04 23.64 18.17
N ARG A 232 2.18 24.81 18.77
CA ARG A 232 1.34 25.98 18.52
C ARG A 232 2.09 27.11 17.79
N LYS A 233 3.09 26.74 16.97
CA LYS A 233 3.87 27.72 16.22
C LYS A 233 3.00 28.43 15.21
N LEU A 234 3.08 29.75 15.22
CA LEU A 234 2.44 30.62 14.24
C LEU A 234 3.35 30.77 13.01
N GLN A 235 2.74 30.93 11.87
CA GLN A 235 3.49 31.30 10.66
C GLN A 235 4.10 32.70 10.82
N SER A 236 5.26 32.91 10.21
CA SER A 236 5.84 34.27 10.15
C SER A 236 4.91 35.16 9.32
N THR A 237 4.72 36.39 9.78
CA THR A 237 3.86 37.41 9.15
C THR A 237 4.27 37.83 7.72
N ASP A 238 5.40 37.34 7.23
CA ASP A 238 5.90 37.62 5.86
C ASP A 238 5.38 36.64 4.79
N SER A 239 4.63 35.62 5.16
CA SER A 239 4.06 34.70 4.17
C SER A 239 2.76 35.29 3.58
N LYS A 240 2.80 35.64 2.29
CA LYS A 240 1.63 36.02 1.47
C LYS A 240 0.66 34.83 1.23
N ILE A 241 0.57 33.89 2.16
CA ILE A 241 -0.36 32.76 2.12
C ILE A 241 -1.65 33.23 2.77
N ALA A 242 -2.74 32.92 2.13
CA ALA A 242 -4.13 33.37 2.38
C ALA A 242 -4.41 33.79 3.83
N GLU A 243 -5.16 34.88 3.97
CA GLU A 243 -5.51 35.61 5.21
C GLU A 243 -6.06 34.72 6.36
N ASP A 244 -6.31 33.41 6.12
CA ASP A 244 -6.97 32.48 7.03
C ASP A 244 -6.06 31.42 7.66
N VAL A 245 -4.75 31.35 7.34
CA VAL A 245 -3.83 30.34 7.89
C VAL A 245 -2.94 30.92 8.96
N ASN A 246 -3.13 30.48 10.21
CA ASN A 246 -2.42 31.06 11.37
C ASN A 246 -1.33 30.15 11.95
N PHE A 247 -1.47 28.81 11.85
CA PHE A 247 -0.53 27.85 12.43
C PHE A 247 0.30 27.12 11.38
N GLU A 248 1.53 26.74 11.75
CA GLU A 248 2.42 25.96 10.84
C GLU A 248 1.81 24.62 10.40
N ILE A 249 1.05 23.97 11.28
CA ILE A 249 0.36 22.71 10.96
C ILE A 249 -0.68 22.89 9.84
N GLU A 250 -1.40 24.01 9.81
CA GLU A 250 -2.38 24.30 8.75
C GLU A 250 -1.67 24.41 7.40
N ASN A 251 -0.56 25.17 7.34
CA ASN A 251 0.24 25.27 6.11
C ASN A 251 0.80 23.91 5.66
N TYR A 252 1.28 23.10 6.61
CA TYR A 252 1.76 21.76 6.31
C TYR A 252 0.67 20.91 5.65
N LEU A 253 -0.55 20.89 6.22
CA LEU A 253 -1.68 20.12 5.66
C LEU A 253 -2.09 20.65 4.29
N GLN A 254 -2.17 21.98 4.12
CA GLN A 254 -2.47 22.62 2.84
C GLN A 254 -1.45 22.26 1.77
N TYR A 255 -0.15 22.32 2.10
CA TYR A 255 0.94 21.96 1.20
C TYR A 255 0.90 20.48 0.81
N LYS A 256 0.80 19.59 1.79
CA LYS A 256 0.79 18.14 1.55
C LYS A 256 -0.45 17.69 0.77
N GLY A 257 -1.62 18.21 1.12
CA GLY A 257 -2.85 17.94 0.39
C GLY A 257 -2.80 18.43 -1.05
N GLY A 258 -2.30 19.68 -1.27
CA GLY A 258 -2.14 20.25 -2.60
C GLY A 258 -1.22 19.43 -3.49
N LYS A 259 -0.02 19.09 -3.00
CA LYS A 259 0.95 18.26 -3.73
C LYS A 259 0.39 16.88 -4.10
N PHE A 260 -0.37 16.29 -3.20
CA PHE A 260 -0.99 15.00 -3.48
C PHE A 260 -2.07 15.10 -4.58
N ALA A 261 -2.92 16.13 -4.51
CA ALA A 261 -4.00 16.34 -5.48
C ALA A 261 -3.50 16.67 -6.90
N GLU A 262 -2.24 17.11 -7.06
CA GLU A 262 -1.59 17.28 -8.36
C GLU A 262 -1.20 15.95 -9.02
N LEU A 263 -1.03 14.88 -8.23
CA LEU A 263 -0.44 13.62 -8.68
C LEU A 263 -1.41 12.44 -8.64
N PHE A 264 -2.42 12.50 -7.78
CA PHE A 264 -3.30 11.37 -7.53
C PHE A 264 -4.66 11.56 -8.22
N ASP A 265 -5.26 10.45 -8.64
CA ASP A 265 -6.57 10.44 -9.28
C ASP A 265 -7.69 10.20 -8.27
N ALA A 266 -8.81 10.92 -8.40
CA ALA A 266 -9.90 10.87 -7.43
C ALA A 266 -10.71 9.57 -7.49
N ASN A 267 -10.97 9.03 -8.69
CA ASN A 267 -11.64 7.74 -8.82
C ASN A 267 -10.78 6.61 -8.30
N SER A 268 -9.46 6.66 -8.56
CA SER A 268 -8.50 5.72 -7.96
C SER A 268 -8.50 5.84 -6.43
N TYR A 269 -8.54 7.06 -5.87
CA TYR A 269 -8.63 7.24 -4.42
C TYR A 269 -9.87 6.56 -3.83
N ILE A 270 -11.04 6.84 -4.42
CA ILE A 270 -12.31 6.26 -3.98
C ILE A 270 -12.28 4.73 -4.10
N LEU A 271 -11.77 4.19 -5.20
CA LEU A 271 -11.66 2.76 -5.42
C LEU A 271 -10.76 2.10 -4.37
N LEU A 272 -9.56 2.63 -4.16
CA LEU A 272 -8.58 2.08 -3.21
C LEU A 272 -9.10 2.12 -1.75
N THR A 273 -9.83 3.17 -1.35
CA THR A 273 -10.48 3.20 -0.03
C THR A 273 -11.55 2.11 0.11
N LYS A 274 -12.33 1.84 -0.95
CA LYS A 274 -13.31 0.75 -0.93
C LYS A 274 -12.66 -0.63 -0.88
N VAL A 275 -11.53 -0.83 -1.58
CA VAL A 275 -10.74 -2.07 -1.49
C VAL A 275 -10.26 -2.29 -0.05
N MET A 276 -9.77 -1.24 0.60
CA MET A 276 -9.32 -1.32 1.99
C MET A 276 -10.50 -1.62 2.94
N ASP A 277 -11.64 -0.96 2.77
CA ASP A 277 -12.83 -1.14 3.62
C ASP A 277 -13.35 -2.58 3.60
N LYS A 278 -13.30 -3.23 2.45
CA LYS A 278 -13.77 -4.61 2.26
C LYS A 278 -12.83 -5.66 2.83
N PHE A 279 -11.60 -5.29 3.21
CA PHE A 279 -10.64 -6.28 3.66
C PHE A 279 -11.01 -6.88 5.00
N ASP A 280 -11.32 -8.17 4.96
CA ASP A 280 -11.44 -9.08 6.09
C ASP A 280 -10.93 -10.45 5.65
N ILE A 281 -9.74 -10.84 6.11
CA ILE A 281 -9.10 -12.10 5.71
C ILE A 281 -9.88 -13.33 6.24
N ALA A 282 -10.68 -13.14 7.28
CA ALA A 282 -11.49 -14.19 7.88
C ALA A 282 -12.95 -14.23 7.37
N GLN A 283 -13.25 -13.38 6.36
CA GLN A 283 -14.55 -13.43 5.70
C GLN A 283 -14.80 -14.84 5.13
N GLY A 284 -15.95 -15.41 5.47
CA GLY A 284 -16.28 -16.80 5.09
C GLY A 284 -15.77 -17.89 6.06
N TYR A 285 -15.04 -17.51 7.10
CA TYR A 285 -14.54 -18.39 8.17
C TYR A 285 -15.16 -18.10 9.54
N GLU A 286 -16.34 -17.48 9.59
CA GLU A 286 -17.03 -17.10 10.83
C GLU A 286 -16.16 -16.26 11.76
N ASP A 287 -15.40 -15.30 11.21
CA ASP A 287 -14.40 -14.47 11.92
C ASP A 287 -13.27 -15.28 12.59
N ASN A 288 -13.08 -16.55 12.23
CA ASN A 288 -12.06 -17.42 12.80
C ASN A 288 -10.71 -17.27 12.07
N LEU A 289 -9.88 -16.33 12.51
CA LEU A 289 -8.56 -16.09 11.94
C LEU A 289 -7.60 -17.28 12.08
N GLU A 290 -7.74 -18.09 13.13
CA GLU A 290 -6.95 -19.32 13.33
C GLU A 290 -7.21 -20.30 12.18
N ALA A 291 -8.47 -20.55 11.83
CA ALA A 291 -8.84 -21.44 10.73
C ALA A 291 -8.32 -20.95 9.37
N VAL A 292 -8.33 -19.63 9.12
CA VAL A 292 -7.74 -19.04 7.91
C VAL A 292 -6.26 -19.37 7.81
N LEU A 293 -5.54 -19.27 8.92
CA LEU A 293 -4.09 -19.43 8.95
C LEU A 293 -3.61 -20.87 8.94
N GLU A 294 -4.49 -21.87 9.19
CA GLU A 294 -4.12 -23.28 9.20
C GLU A 294 -3.39 -23.76 7.93
N ASN A 295 -3.71 -23.17 6.77
CA ASN A 295 -3.11 -23.55 5.50
C ASN A 295 -1.84 -22.74 5.15
N VAL A 296 -1.48 -21.71 5.92
CA VAL A 296 -0.29 -20.91 5.65
C VAL A 296 0.96 -21.76 5.88
N SER A 297 1.86 -21.75 4.90
CA SER A 297 3.14 -22.48 4.96
C SER A 297 4.35 -21.52 5.13
N ALA A 298 4.16 -20.23 4.89
CA ALA A 298 5.20 -19.22 5.01
C ALA A 298 5.60 -18.99 6.48
N GLU A 299 6.87 -18.68 6.71
CA GLU A 299 7.28 -18.04 7.96
C GLU A 299 6.79 -16.59 7.95
N MET A 300 6.21 -16.14 9.08
CA MET A 300 5.63 -14.81 9.20
C MET A 300 6.45 -13.93 10.13
N LEU A 301 6.68 -12.68 9.73
CA LEU A 301 7.12 -11.60 10.60
C LEU A 301 6.03 -10.53 10.63
N VAL A 302 5.51 -10.27 11.80
CA VAL A 302 4.55 -9.18 12.04
C VAL A 302 5.24 -8.07 12.82
N VAL A 303 5.21 -6.85 12.29
CA VAL A 303 5.81 -5.68 12.93
C VAL A 303 4.73 -4.62 13.17
N SER A 304 4.62 -4.16 14.40
CA SER A 304 3.74 -3.06 14.81
C SER A 304 4.53 -1.92 15.43
N PHE A 305 3.94 -0.72 15.44
CA PHE A 305 4.56 0.48 16.01
C PHE A 305 3.68 1.06 17.11
N THR A 306 4.28 1.41 18.24
CA THR A 306 3.57 1.85 19.45
C THR A 306 2.71 3.11 19.26
N SER A 307 3.12 3.99 18.33
CA SER A 307 2.40 5.24 18.05
C SER A 307 1.40 5.17 16.91
N ASP A 308 1.27 4.00 16.27
CA ASP A 308 0.30 3.78 15.20
C ASP A 308 -1.10 3.63 15.79
N TRP A 309 -1.96 4.60 15.53
CA TRP A 309 -3.35 4.58 16.00
C TRP A 309 -4.34 4.20 14.89
N MET A 310 -3.87 4.19 13.62
CA MET A 310 -4.65 3.72 12.48
C MET A 310 -4.70 2.18 12.43
N PHE A 311 -3.54 1.54 12.66
CA PHE A 311 -3.40 0.09 12.84
C PHE A 311 -2.67 -0.19 14.16
N PRO A 312 -3.38 -0.12 15.30
CA PRO A 312 -2.78 -0.29 16.61
C PRO A 312 -2.04 -1.63 16.75
N ALA A 313 -1.05 -1.69 17.63
CA ALA A 313 -0.25 -2.88 17.87
C ALA A 313 -1.09 -4.13 18.24
N SER A 314 -2.31 -3.95 18.74
CA SER A 314 -3.27 -5.04 18.97
C SER A 314 -3.60 -5.82 17.69
N ASN A 315 -3.65 -5.17 16.53
CA ASN A 315 -3.92 -5.84 15.25
C ASN A 315 -2.80 -6.82 14.87
N GLY A 316 -1.54 -6.41 15.01
CA GLY A 316 -0.41 -7.31 14.77
C GLY A 316 -0.33 -8.45 15.79
N LYS A 317 -0.64 -8.17 17.06
CA LYS A 317 -0.74 -9.20 18.11
C LYS A 317 -1.82 -10.23 17.80
N GLU A 318 -2.97 -9.81 17.30
CA GLU A 318 -4.07 -10.69 16.88
C GLU A 318 -3.61 -11.67 15.80
N ILE A 319 -2.95 -11.17 14.73
CA ILE A 319 -2.40 -12.03 13.67
C ILE A 319 -1.40 -13.03 14.22
N CYS A 320 -0.47 -12.59 15.06
CA CYS A 320 0.55 -13.46 15.64
C CYS A 320 -0.07 -14.53 16.57
N LEU A 321 -1.00 -14.15 17.44
CA LEU A 321 -1.66 -15.08 18.34
C LEU A 321 -2.49 -16.14 17.60
N ALA A 322 -3.23 -15.74 16.57
CA ALA A 322 -3.94 -16.67 15.70
C ALA A 322 -2.97 -17.63 14.97
N SER A 323 -1.83 -17.10 14.48
CA SER A 323 -0.79 -17.92 13.86
C SER A 323 -0.22 -18.97 14.81
N ILE A 324 0.05 -18.59 16.06
CA ILE A 324 0.56 -19.51 17.09
C ILE A 324 -0.48 -20.59 17.40
N LYS A 325 -1.75 -20.22 17.55
CA LYS A 325 -2.85 -21.20 17.77
C LYS A 325 -2.99 -22.16 16.60
N ALA A 326 -2.85 -21.67 15.37
CA ALA A 326 -2.81 -22.50 14.15
C ALA A 326 -1.50 -23.29 13.99
N ASN A 327 -0.61 -23.29 14.99
CA ASN A 327 0.70 -23.94 14.95
C ASN A 327 1.59 -23.49 13.77
N LYS A 328 1.60 -22.18 13.46
CA LYS A 328 2.41 -21.57 12.40
C LYS A 328 3.61 -20.82 12.95
N LYS A 329 4.67 -20.76 12.17
CA LYS A 329 5.86 -19.96 12.51
C LYS A 329 5.54 -18.48 12.33
N CYS A 330 5.45 -17.76 13.43
CA CYS A 330 5.23 -16.32 13.44
C CYS A 330 6.13 -15.66 14.48
N SER A 331 6.84 -14.62 14.06
CA SER A 331 7.56 -13.71 14.93
C SER A 331 6.81 -12.39 15.01
N TYR A 332 6.66 -11.85 16.20
CA TYR A 332 6.03 -10.55 16.44
C TYR A 332 7.03 -9.59 17.06
N ILE A 333 7.07 -8.38 16.52
CA ILE A 333 7.91 -7.30 17.05
C ILE A 333 7.06 -6.04 17.17
N GLU A 334 7.07 -5.44 18.36
CA GLU A 334 6.50 -4.12 18.60
C GLU A 334 7.65 -3.13 18.80
N LEU A 335 7.74 -2.14 17.93
CA LEU A 335 8.78 -1.14 17.95
C LEU A 335 8.25 0.20 18.44
N GLU A 336 9.07 0.95 19.18
CA GLU A 336 8.77 2.35 19.39
C GLU A 336 8.74 3.07 18.04
N GLY A 337 7.58 3.65 17.71
CA GLY A 337 7.40 4.47 16.51
C GLY A 337 7.22 5.94 16.90
N GLU A 338 7.89 6.85 16.22
CA GLU A 338 7.70 8.29 16.44
C GLU A 338 6.75 8.91 15.42
N TYR A 339 6.61 8.27 14.25
CA TYR A 339 5.90 8.83 13.09
C TYR A 339 4.47 8.33 12.94
N GLY A 340 3.88 7.70 13.98
CA GLY A 340 2.54 7.12 13.89
C GLY A 340 2.52 5.95 12.91
N HIS A 341 1.49 5.91 12.06
CA HIS A 341 1.35 4.89 11.03
C HIS A 341 2.50 4.89 10.03
N ASP A 342 3.03 6.06 9.67
CA ASP A 342 4.14 6.17 8.71
C ASP A 342 5.47 5.58 9.24
N SER A 343 5.54 5.11 10.51
CA SER A 343 6.77 4.57 11.09
C SER A 343 7.40 3.42 10.29
N PHE A 344 6.61 2.63 9.56
CA PHE A 344 7.15 1.56 8.70
C PHE A 344 7.94 2.08 7.48
N LEU A 345 7.81 3.35 7.14
CA LEU A 345 8.54 4.00 6.04
C LEU A 345 9.90 4.53 6.48
N TYR A 346 10.09 4.74 7.77
CA TYR A 346 11.30 5.35 8.31
C TYR A 346 12.24 4.31 8.94
N PRO A 347 13.52 4.30 8.52
CA PRO A 347 14.47 3.35 9.07
C PRO A 347 14.84 3.69 10.51
N ASN A 348 15.01 2.66 11.32
CA ASN A 348 15.78 2.68 12.53
C ASN A 348 16.55 1.36 12.65
N GLU A 349 17.63 1.35 13.39
CA GLU A 349 18.56 0.21 13.46
C GLU A 349 17.85 -1.09 13.90
N GLY A 350 17.02 -1.02 14.94
CA GLY A 350 16.31 -2.20 15.46
C GLY A 350 15.34 -2.77 14.43
N TYR A 351 14.62 -1.90 13.72
CA TYR A 351 13.68 -2.30 12.67
C TYR A 351 14.40 -2.92 11.48
N GLN A 352 15.47 -2.27 10.98
CA GLN A 352 16.24 -2.78 9.85
C GLN A 352 16.90 -4.12 10.17
N ASN A 353 17.49 -4.26 11.38
CA ASN A 353 18.07 -5.51 11.83
C ASN A 353 17.05 -6.64 11.96
N ALA A 354 15.86 -6.35 12.47
CA ALA A 354 14.77 -7.32 12.56
C ALA A 354 14.35 -7.84 11.18
N LEU A 355 14.14 -6.93 10.23
CA LEU A 355 13.81 -7.29 8.85
C LEU A 355 14.96 -8.08 8.19
N LYS A 356 16.19 -7.61 8.29
CA LYS A 356 17.35 -8.27 7.68
C LYS A 356 17.53 -9.68 8.21
N ASN A 357 17.50 -9.86 9.52
CA ASN A 357 17.62 -11.17 10.14
C ASN A 357 16.51 -12.13 9.71
N PHE A 358 15.28 -11.64 9.61
CA PHE A 358 14.15 -12.43 9.12
C PHE A 358 14.33 -12.81 7.65
N ILE A 359 14.71 -11.87 6.79
CA ILE A 359 14.88 -12.11 5.34
C ILE A 359 15.98 -13.16 5.11
N GLU A 360 17.07 -13.07 5.86
CA GLU A 360 18.27 -13.91 5.68
C GLU A 360 18.24 -15.24 6.46
N SER A 361 17.32 -15.43 7.43
CA SER A 361 17.19 -16.71 8.14
C SER A 361 16.91 -17.86 7.17
N LYS A 362 17.39 -19.07 7.52
CA LYS A 362 17.29 -20.28 6.67
C LYS A 362 15.89 -20.86 6.63
#